data_7bfab1a135535c8ac6e84d1934707b4a
#
_entry.id   7bfab1a135535c8ac6e84d1934707b4a
#
_cell.length_a   1.000
_cell.length_b   1.000
_cell.length_c   1.000
_cell.angle_alpha   90.00
_cell.angle_beta   90.00
_cell.angle_gamma   90.00
#
_symmetry.space_group_name_H-M   'P 1'
#
loop_
_entity.id
_entity.type
_entity.pdbx_description
1 polymer ?
#
loop_
_entity_poly.entity_id
_entity_poly.type
_entity_poly.pdbx_seq_one_letter_code
_entity_poly.pdbx_strand_id
1 'polypeptide(L)'
;MFTVVAVNIMVIATVVVIHYEFLYRLTEFMPQLKVRHRFRIVFGVFGALAAHALEIWVFALSYFWMHHAQGWGHFEGNFKGTLLDCAYFSFTTFTTLGIGDVAPHGEVRYLVGLEALTG
;
A
#
# COMPACT_ATOMS: atom_id res chain seq x y z
N MET A 1 0.00 -16.91 -15.27
CA MET A 1 0.79 -15.69 -15.52
C MET A 1 -0.08 -14.48 -15.86
N PHE A 2 -0.97 -14.61 -16.84
CA PHE A 2 -1.86 -13.49 -17.18
C PHE A 2 -2.72 -13.00 -16.01
N THR A 3 -3.27 -13.93 -15.22
CA THR A 3 -4.10 -13.56 -14.07
C THR A 3 -3.30 -12.76 -13.05
N VAL A 4 -2.06 -13.16 -12.78
CA VAL A 4 -1.17 -12.47 -11.86
C VAL A 4 -0.90 -11.05 -12.34
N VAL A 5 -0.54 -10.89 -13.61
CA VAL A 5 -0.27 -9.58 -14.20
C VAL A 5 -1.51 -8.71 -14.16
N ALA A 6 -2.67 -9.27 -14.53
CA ALA A 6 -3.92 -8.52 -14.53
C ALA A 6 -4.30 -8.03 -13.14
N VAL A 7 -4.22 -8.89 -12.13
CA VAL A 7 -4.52 -8.51 -10.73
C VAL A 7 -3.53 -7.46 -10.24
N ASN A 8 -2.24 -7.64 -10.51
CA ASN A 8 -1.22 -6.68 -10.12
C ASN A 8 -1.47 -5.31 -10.74
N ILE A 9 -1.82 -5.27 -12.03
CA ILE A 9 -2.16 -4.02 -12.70
C ILE A 9 -3.39 -3.37 -12.06
N MET A 10 -4.41 -4.16 -11.75
CA MET A 10 -5.62 -3.64 -11.10
C MET A 10 -5.31 -3.05 -9.73
N VAL A 11 -4.50 -3.72 -8.94
CA VAL A 11 -4.11 -3.23 -7.59
C VAL A 11 -3.34 -1.92 -7.72
N ILE A 12 -2.35 -1.87 -8.60
CA ILE A 12 -1.55 -0.66 -8.82
C ILE A 12 -2.43 0.48 -9.34
N ALA A 13 -3.31 0.21 -10.28
CA ALA A 13 -4.23 1.22 -10.80
C ALA A 13 -5.13 1.76 -9.70
N THR A 14 -5.65 0.90 -8.84
CA THR A 14 -6.48 1.31 -7.68
C THR A 14 -5.70 2.23 -6.75
N VAL A 15 -4.47 1.85 -6.43
CA VAL A 15 -3.60 2.65 -5.54
C VAL A 15 -3.30 4.02 -6.17
N VAL A 16 -2.99 4.06 -7.46
CA VAL A 16 -2.71 5.30 -8.17
C VAL A 16 -3.95 6.21 -8.20
N VAL A 17 -5.13 5.64 -8.45
CA VAL A 17 -6.38 6.40 -8.44
C VAL A 17 -6.67 6.96 -7.06
N ILE A 18 -6.50 6.16 -6.00
CA ILE A 18 -6.70 6.62 -4.62
C ILE A 18 -5.75 7.78 -4.31
N HIS A 19 -4.49 7.63 -4.68
CA HIS A 19 -3.49 8.66 -4.46
C HIS A 19 -3.84 9.96 -5.20
N TYR A 20 -4.21 9.85 -6.47
CA TYR A 20 -4.62 11.00 -7.29
C TYR A 20 -5.84 11.71 -6.70
N GLU A 21 -6.89 10.95 -6.38
CA GLU A 21 -8.12 11.52 -5.81
C GLU A 21 -7.85 12.22 -4.49
N PHE A 22 -7.03 11.61 -3.65
CA PHE A 22 -6.70 12.17 -2.34
C PHE A 22 -5.93 13.47 -2.48
N LEU A 23 -4.93 13.51 -3.36
CA LEU A 23 -4.14 14.72 -3.62
C LEU A 23 -5.00 15.81 -4.25
N TYR A 24 -5.89 15.45 -5.18
CA TYR A 24 -6.77 16.39 -5.82
C TYR A 24 -7.69 17.08 -4.81
N ARG A 25 -8.33 16.29 -3.96
CA ARG A 25 -9.21 16.82 -2.92
C ARG A 25 -8.43 17.64 -1.89
N LEU A 26 -7.26 17.21 -1.54
CA LEU A 26 -6.40 17.94 -0.63
C LEU A 26 -6.01 19.30 -1.22
N THR A 27 -5.66 19.33 -2.51
CA THR A 27 -5.30 20.56 -3.21
C THR A 27 -6.49 21.54 -3.26
N GLU A 28 -7.71 21.03 -3.47
CA GLU A 28 -8.91 21.88 -3.48
C GLU A 28 -9.26 22.37 -2.06
N PHE A 29 -9.03 21.55 -1.06
CA PHE A 29 -9.38 21.88 0.32
C PHE A 29 -8.40 22.88 0.95
N MET A 30 -7.13 22.84 0.57
CA MET A 30 -6.07 23.66 1.16
C MET A 30 -6.35 25.17 1.07
N PRO A 31 -6.82 25.74 -0.08
CA PRO A 31 -7.12 27.16 -0.14
C PRO A 31 -8.28 27.61 0.75
N GLN A 32 -9.15 26.69 1.15
CA GLN A 32 -10.30 26.99 2.00
C GLN A 32 -9.92 27.09 3.48
N LEU A 33 -8.74 26.63 3.84
CA LEU A 33 -8.26 26.69 5.21
C LEU A 33 -7.71 28.08 5.51
N LYS A 34 -8.39 28.79 6.41
CA LYS A 34 -7.97 30.13 6.87
C LYS A 34 -6.97 29.99 8.03
N VAL A 35 -5.88 29.26 7.81
CA VAL A 35 -4.86 29.02 8.81
C VAL A 35 -3.52 29.57 8.33
N ARG A 36 -2.59 29.76 9.26
CA ARG A 36 -1.25 30.21 8.94
C ARG A 36 -0.55 29.22 8.01
N HIS A 37 0.40 29.73 7.21
CA HIS A 37 1.14 28.91 6.24
C HIS A 37 1.76 27.65 6.85
N ARG A 38 2.29 27.74 8.07
CA ARG A 38 2.86 26.60 8.81
C ARG A 38 1.83 25.49 9.00
N PHE A 39 0.62 25.83 9.42
CA PHE A 39 -0.43 24.85 9.67
C PHE A 39 -0.92 24.20 8.37
N ARG A 40 -0.88 24.92 7.25
CA ARG A 40 -1.19 24.34 5.95
C ARG A 40 -0.22 23.22 5.57
N ILE A 41 1.08 23.45 5.80
CA ILE A 41 2.11 22.46 5.51
C ILE A 41 1.89 21.22 6.40
N VAL A 42 1.65 21.41 7.71
CA VAL A 42 1.38 20.31 8.64
C VAL A 42 0.14 19.53 8.18
N PHE A 43 -0.92 20.22 7.81
CA PHE A 43 -2.14 19.59 7.33
C PHE A 43 -1.88 18.78 6.06
N GLY A 44 -1.10 19.31 5.13
CA GLY A 44 -0.70 18.61 3.91
C GLY A 44 0.09 17.34 4.19
N VAL A 45 1.01 17.39 5.15
CA VAL A 45 1.81 16.22 5.55
C VAL A 45 0.91 15.15 6.15
N PHE A 46 0.00 15.50 7.06
CA PHE A 46 -0.95 14.54 7.63
C PHE A 46 -1.86 13.94 6.55
N GLY A 47 -2.29 14.76 5.59
CA GLY A 47 -3.07 14.28 4.46
C GLY A 47 -2.32 13.27 3.62
N ALA A 48 -1.05 13.54 3.32
CA ALA A 48 -0.20 12.61 2.57
C ALA A 48 0.01 11.30 3.33
N LEU A 49 0.25 11.38 4.65
CA LEU A 49 0.39 10.18 5.48
C LEU A 49 -0.90 9.35 5.49
N ALA A 50 -2.05 9.99 5.55
CA ALA A 50 -3.33 9.28 5.48
C ALA A 50 -3.51 8.58 4.13
N ALA A 51 -3.12 9.22 3.03
CA ALA A 51 -3.16 8.61 1.70
C ALA A 51 -2.25 7.39 1.63
N HIS A 52 -1.03 7.49 2.16
CA HIS A 52 -0.10 6.36 2.20
C HIS A 52 -0.64 5.22 3.06
N ALA A 53 -1.29 5.53 4.19
CA ALA A 53 -1.90 4.51 5.04
C ALA A 53 -3.00 3.74 4.29
N LEU A 54 -3.85 4.44 3.54
CA LEU A 54 -4.87 3.80 2.72
C LEU A 54 -4.26 2.90 1.66
N GLU A 55 -3.20 3.36 1.01
CA GLU A 55 -2.49 2.58 -0.01
C GLU A 55 -1.89 1.31 0.59
N ILE A 56 -1.27 1.42 1.77
CA ILE A 56 -0.71 0.28 2.49
C ILE A 56 -1.82 -0.74 2.80
N TRP A 57 -2.99 -0.29 3.24
CA TRP A 57 -4.11 -1.19 3.52
C TRP A 57 -4.64 -1.87 2.25
N VAL A 58 -4.66 -1.19 1.11
CA VAL A 58 -5.04 -1.82 -0.18
C VAL A 58 -4.10 -2.97 -0.49
N PHE A 59 -2.80 -2.77 -0.37
CA PHE A 59 -1.82 -3.83 -0.56
C PHE A 59 -1.96 -4.94 0.48
N ALA A 60 -2.22 -4.58 1.74
CA ALA A 60 -2.41 -5.57 2.80
C ALA A 60 -3.59 -6.49 2.52
N LEU A 61 -4.72 -5.93 2.08
CA LEU A 61 -5.89 -6.71 1.70
C LEU A 61 -5.58 -7.62 0.51
N SER A 62 -4.80 -7.14 -0.46
CA SER A 62 -4.38 -7.91 -1.62
C SER A 62 -3.51 -9.10 -1.20
N TYR A 63 -2.56 -8.88 -0.29
CA TYR A 63 -1.71 -9.96 0.24
C TYR A 63 -2.51 -10.97 1.04
N PHE A 64 -3.45 -10.51 1.85
CA PHE A 64 -4.32 -11.40 2.61
C PHE A 64 -5.11 -12.33 1.67
N TRP A 65 -5.68 -11.75 0.63
CA TRP A 65 -6.42 -12.53 -0.38
C TRP A 65 -5.49 -13.52 -1.09
N MET A 66 -4.33 -13.07 -1.52
CA MET A 66 -3.37 -13.90 -2.24
C MET A 66 -2.82 -15.03 -1.37
N HIS A 67 -2.55 -14.77 -0.09
CA HIS A 67 -2.03 -15.79 0.83
C HIS A 67 -3.04 -16.91 1.03
N HIS A 68 -4.33 -16.59 1.10
CA HIS A 68 -5.38 -17.58 1.29
C HIS A 68 -5.89 -18.18 -0.01
N ALA A 69 -5.55 -17.58 -1.16
CA ALA A 69 -5.91 -18.13 -2.47
C ALA A 69 -4.85 -19.11 -2.94
N GLN A 70 -5.28 -20.20 -3.59
CA GLN A 70 -4.35 -21.19 -4.15
C GLN A 70 -3.68 -20.64 -5.41
N GLY A 71 -2.39 -20.95 -5.56
CA GLY A 71 -1.64 -20.63 -6.76
C GLY A 71 -0.97 -19.26 -6.76
N TRP A 72 -1.14 -18.43 -5.73
CA TRP A 72 -0.54 -17.10 -5.65
C TRP A 72 0.76 -17.06 -4.88
N GLY A 73 1.06 -18.10 -4.11
CA GLY A 73 2.22 -18.14 -3.24
C GLY A 73 1.83 -18.01 -1.79
N HIS A 74 2.82 -17.74 -0.96
CA HIS A 74 2.62 -17.66 0.48
C HIS A 74 3.71 -16.80 1.13
N PHE A 75 3.52 -16.50 2.41
CA PHE A 75 4.51 -15.80 3.22
C PHE A 75 5.06 -16.75 4.28
N GLU A 76 6.35 -16.69 4.51
CA GLU A 76 7.04 -17.48 5.53
C GLU A 76 7.73 -16.56 6.54
N GLY A 77 8.07 -17.12 7.70
CA GLY A 77 8.73 -16.40 8.77
C GLY A 77 7.77 -16.05 9.88
N ASN A 78 7.88 -14.86 10.43
CA ASN A 78 7.03 -14.37 11.52
C ASN A 78 5.68 -13.92 10.98
N PHE A 79 4.92 -14.83 10.39
CA PHE A 79 3.69 -14.55 9.69
C PHE A 79 2.64 -15.60 10.04
N LYS A 80 1.54 -15.17 10.64
CA LYS A 80 0.45 -16.05 11.08
C LYS A 80 -0.75 -16.08 10.12
N GLY A 81 -0.68 -15.33 9.02
CA GLY A 81 -1.77 -15.28 8.04
C GLY A 81 -2.91 -14.34 8.43
N THR A 82 -2.74 -13.52 9.45
CA THR A 82 -3.75 -12.53 9.84
C THR A 82 -3.67 -11.28 8.97
N LEU A 83 -4.75 -10.51 8.94
CA LEU A 83 -4.76 -9.24 8.20
C LEU A 83 -3.73 -8.25 8.77
N LEU A 84 -3.53 -8.25 10.09
CA LEU A 84 -2.52 -7.39 10.73
C LEU A 84 -1.11 -7.75 10.29
N ASP A 85 -0.82 -9.04 10.14
CA ASP A 85 0.48 -9.48 9.62
C ASP A 85 0.69 -9.03 8.18
N CYS A 86 -0.36 -9.07 7.37
CA CYS A 86 -0.32 -8.54 6.00
C CYS A 86 -0.10 -7.03 5.99
N ALA A 87 -0.75 -6.30 6.89
CA ALA A 87 -0.57 -4.86 7.03
C ALA A 87 0.86 -4.52 7.45
N TYR A 88 1.42 -5.26 8.40
CA TYR A 88 2.81 -5.10 8.83
C TYR A 88 3.76 -5.32 7.65
N PHE A 89 3.58 -6.40 6.91
CA PHE A 89 4.42 -6.70 5.74
C PHE A 89 4.28 -5.61 4.68
N SER A 90 3.06 -5.18 4.39
CA SER A 90 2.79 -4.10 3.44
C SER A 90 3.49 -2.82 3.87
N PHE A 91 3.42 -2.47 5.14
CA PHE A 91 4.07 -1.29 5.69
C PHE A 91 5.59 -1.32 5.47
N THR A 92 6.23 -2.45 5.79
CA THR A 92 7.69 -2.58 5.62
C THR A 92 8.10 -2.59 4.15
N THR A 93 7.25 -3.10 3.26
CA THR A 93 7.51 -3.13 1.82
C THR A 93 7.28 -1.74 1.20
N PHE A 94 6.18 -1.09 1.53
CA PHE A 94 5.84 0.22 1.00
C PHE A 94 6.92 1.26 1.32
N THR A 95 7.44 1.21 2.53
CA THR A 95 8.51 2.12 2.98
C THR A 95 9.91 1.65 2.58
N THR A 96 10.02 0.49 1.95
CA THR A 96 11.28 -0.18 1.60
C THR A 96 12.17 -0.49 2.80
N LEU A 97 11.58 -0.57 4.00
CA LEU A 97 12.30 -0.90 5.23
C LEU A 97 12.86 -2.31 5.20
N GLY A 98 12.01 -3.30 4.80
CA GLY A 98 12.45 -4.65 4.50
C GLY A 98 13.16 -5.34 5.65
N ILE A 99 12.52 -5.45 6.81
CA ILE A 99 13.13 -6.06 8.00
C ILE A 99 13.55 -7.51 7.74
N GLY A 100 12.77 -8.23 6.92
CA GLY A 100 13.15 -9.59 6.50
C GLY A 100 12.63 -10.70 7.38
N ASP A 101 11.86 -10.41 8.41
CA ASP A 101 11.24 -11.43 9.28
C ASP A 101 10.05 -12.12 8.63
N VAL A 102 9.52 -11.54 7.56
CA VAL A 102 8.47 -12.12 6.70
C VAL A 102 9.00 -12.13 5.28
N ALA A 103 8.99 -13.31 4.65
CA ALA A 103 9.50 -13.47 3.29
C ALA A 103 8.39 -13.98 2.38
N PRO A 104 8.15 -13.32 1.23
CA PRO A 104 7.19 -13.80 0.24
C PRO A 104 7.79 -14.93 -0.60
N HIS A 105 6.94 -15.88 -0.98
CA HIS A 105 7.32 -16.99 -1.86
C HIS A 105 6.24 -17.15 -2.93
N GLY A 106 6.68 -17.47 -4.15
CA GLY A 106 5.78 -17.68 -5.27
C GLY A 106 5.47 -16.39 -6.03
N GLU A 107 4.32 -16.36 -6.68
CA GLU A 107 3.97 -15.24 -7.58
C GLU A 107 3.65 -13.94 -6.85
N VAL A 108 3.34 -13.99 -5.58
CA VAL A 108 3.10 -12.79 -4.76
C VAL A 108 4.31 -11.86 -4.73
N ARG A 109 5.51 -12.40 -4.98
CA ARG A 109 6.75 -11.61 -5.02
C ARG A 109 6.70 -10.47 -6.05
N TYR A 110 5.99 -10.65 -7.14
CA TYR A 110 5.88 -9.62 -8.17
C TYR A 110 5.12 -8.40 -7.66
N LEU A 111 4.04 -8.62 -6.95
CA LEU A 111 3.29 -7.52 -6.33
C LEU A 111 4.11 -6.83 -5.24
N VAL A 112 4.89 -7.59 -4.47
CA VAL A 112 5.79 -7.02 -3.45
C VAL A 112 6.78 -6.05 -4.10
N GLY A 113 7.37 -6.44 -5.22
CA GLY A 113 8.28 -5.56 -5.96
C GLY A 113 7.60 -4.31 -6.47
N LEU A 114 6.37 -4.45 -6.98
CA LEU A 114 5.59 -3.30 -7.45
C LEU A 114 5.20 -2.36 -6.30
N GLU A 115 4.85 -2.92 -5.14
CA GLU A 115 4.58 -2.10 -3.96
C GLU A 115 5.80 -1.30 -3.54
N ALA A 116 6.96 -1.92 -3.50
CA ALA A 116 8.21 -1.24 -3.16
C ALA A 116 8.53 -0.13 -4.16
N LEU A 117 8.21 -0.33 -5.43
CA LEU A 117 8.38 0.69 -6.46
C LEU A 117 7.39 1.84 -6.28
N THR A 118 6.17 1.54 -5.89
CA THR A 118 5.10 2.54 -5.70
C THR A 118 5.34 3.39 -4.45
N GLY A 119 5.78 2.78 -3.38
CA GLY A 119 6.08 3.47 -2.12
C GLY A 119 7.47 4.04 -2.08
#